data_bccc86ac03810a012e1cf1297a341e60
#
_entry.id   bccc86ac03810a012e1cf1297a341e60
#
_cell.length_a   1.000
_cell.length_b   1.000
_cell.length_c   1.000
_cell.angle_alpha   90.00
_cell.angle_beta   90.00
_cell.angle_gamma   90.00
#
_symmetry.space_group_name_H-M   'P 1'
#
loop_
_entity.id
_entity.type
_entity.pdbx_description
1 polymer ?
#
loop_
_entity_poly.entity_id
_entity_poly.type
_entity_poly.pdbx_seq_one_letter_code
_entity_poly.pdbx_strand_id
1 'polypeptide(L)'
;MSNFEMTGKSGSDFEYPNIGLTPAVCINVIDGGYEKVIYMGQDKGYQRKIFILWEIDQRITKGDFAGQHMIISKEYTFAVSPKSNLRKDLESWRGKVFEEKHNSNRTVTLIGEKKNKETGKIEKVAFSIDMLIGASCILNLQNVSKTKTFISPTSILPFDKKFQKVNREIESNYIPDWIAKKIAERPTNNPDELEAPNNSEDKSFDDDEEVPF
;
A
#
# COMPACT_ATOMS: atom_id res chain seq x y z
N MET A 1 -16.89 -53.49 -2.53
CA MET A 1 -17.38 -52.35 -3.36
C MET A 1 -17.00 -51.07 -2.62
N SER A 2 -16.03 -50.33 -3.09
CA SER A 2 -15.63 -49.08 -2.44
C SER A 2 -16.50 -47.91 -2.96
N ASN A 3 -17.29 -47.36 -2.07
CA ASN A 3 -18.05 -46.14 -2.35
C ASN A 3 -17.10 -44.97 -2.44
N PHE A 4 -16.81 -44.50 -3.64
CA PHE A 4 -16.20 -43.20 -3.86
C PHE A 4 -17.30 -42.13 -3.74
N GLU A 5 -17.49 -41.56 -2.54
CA GLU A 5 -18.27 -40.36 -2.38
C GLU A 5 -17.44 -39.15 -2.85
N MET A 6 -17.86 -38.57 -3.96
CA MET A 6 -17.31 -37.29 -4.40
C MET A 6 -17.94 -36.17 -3.56
N THR A 7 -17.33 -35.85 -2.42
CA THR A 7 -17.66 -34.66 -1.65
C THR A 7 -16.91 -33.47 -2.23
N GLY A 8 -17.56 -32.74 -3.15
CA GLY A 8 -17.10 -31.42 -3.56
C GLY A 8 -17.35 -30.43 -2.42
N LYS A 9 -16.33 -29.69 -1.98
CA LYS A 9 -16.57 -28.49 -1.17
C LYS A 9 -17.42 -27.54 -2.01
N SER A 10 -18.66 -27.31 -1.59
CA SER A 10 -19.50 -26.23 -2.09
C SER A 10 -18.69 -24.94 -2.06
N GLY A 11 -18.74 -24.16 -3.16
CA GLY A 11 -17.94 -22.95 -3.32
C GLY A 11 -18.03 -22.08 -2.07
N SER A 12 -16.89 -21.48 -1.69
CA SER A 12 -16.82 -20.59 -0.54
C SER A 12 -17.91 -19.54 -0.68
N ASP A 13 -18.76 -19.37 0.34
CA ASP A 13 -19.74 -18.27 0.48
C ASP A 13 -19.02 -16.92 0.64
N PHE A 14 -17.99 -16.68 -0.17
CA PHE A 14 -17.24 -15.43 -0.14
C PHE A 14 -18.11 -14.32 -0.71
N GLU A 15 -18.43 -13.36 0.14
CA GLU A 15 -19.23 -12.20 -0.20
C GLU A 15 -18.33 -11.07 -0.71
N TYR A 16 -18.61 -10.60 -1.92
CA TYR A 16 -17.87 -9.49 -2.52
C TYR A 16 -18.54 -8.15 -2.17
N PRO A 17 -17.75 -7.08 -1.95
CA PRO A 17 -18.32 -5.77 -1.78
C PRO A 17 -18.98 -5.27 -3.08
N ASN A 18 -19.98 -4.40 -2.94
CA ASN A 18 -20.61 -3.73 -4.06
C ASN A 18 -19.62 -2.78 -4.74
N ILE A 19 -19.67 -2.72 -6.06
CA ILE A 19 -18.89 -1.76 -6.84
C ILE A 19 -19.46 -0.34 -6.70
N GLY A 20 -18.61 0.67 -6.89
CA GLY A 20 -18.97 2.08 -6.83
C GLY A 20 -18.28 2.83 -5.68
N LEU A 21 -18.78 4.03 -5.38
CA LEU A 21 -18.23 4.87 -4.33
C LEU A 21 -18.69 4.38 -2.96
N THR A 22 -17.74 4.10 -2.09
CA THR A 22 -18.02 3.65 -0.73
C THR A 22 -17.15 4.38 0.28
N PRO A 23 -17.72 4.87 1.40
CA PRO A 23 -16.94 5.40 2.51
C PRO A 23 -16.04 4.33 3.10
N ALA A 24 -14.86 4.75 3.54
CA ALA A 24 -13.87 3.87 4.11
C ALA A 24 -13.02 4.57 5.18
N VAL A 25 -12.44 3.78 6.06
CA VAL A 25 -11.41 4.22 7.01
C VAL A 25 -10.19 3.31 6.90
N CYS A 26 -9.01 3.90 6.81
CA CYS A 26 -7.76 3.11 6.80
C CYS A 26 -7.54 2.47 8.16
N ILE A 27 -7.39 1.14 8.18
CA ILE A 27 -7.17 0.39 9.44
C ILE A 27 -5.71 0.04 9.64
N ASN A 28 -4.98 -0.27 8.57
CA ASN A 28 -3.57 -0.65 8.67
C ASN A 28 -2.80 -0.34 7.39
N VAL A 29 -1.49 -0.14 7.57
CA VAL A 29 -0.49 -0.10 6.50
C VAL A 29 0.59 -1.12 6.82
N ILE A 30 0.75 -2.11 5.96
CA ILE A 30 1.58 -3.28 6.23
C ILE A 30 2.77 -3.29 5.29
N ASP A 31 3.98 -3.45 5.84
CA ASP A 31 5.16 -3.73 5.03
C ASP A 31 5.04 -5.10 4.38
N GLY A 32 5.02 -5.14 3.07
CA GLY A 32 4.85 -6.35 2.29
C GLY A 32 6.16 -7.06 1.93
N GLY A 33 7.30 -6.59 2.43
CA GLY A 33 8.62 -7.11 2.05
C GLY A 33 9.01 -6.75 0.61
N TYR A 34 10.01 -7.44 0.09
CA TYR A 34 10.53 -7.22 -1.26
C TYR A 34 10.03 -8.29 -2.23
N GLU A 35 9.64 -7.88 -3.41
CA GLU A 35 9.18 -8.75 -4.49
C GLU A 35 10.02 -8.54 -5.74
N LYS A 36 10.48 -9.62 -6.35
CA LYS A 36 11.19 -9.56 -7.63
C LYS A 36 10.23 -9.16 -8.74
N VAL A 37 10.57 -8.12 -9.47
CA VAL A 37 9.72 -7.58 -10.54
C VAL A 37 10.34 -7.87 -11.89
N ILE A 38 9.59 -8.57 -12.72
CA ILE A 38 9.90 -8.80 -14.13
C ILE A 38 8.89 -8.02 -14.97
N TYR A 39 9.36 -7.11 -15.82
CA TYR A 39 8.51 -6.31 -16.69
C TYR A 39 8.96 -6.47 -18.14
N MET A 40 8.07 -6.92 -19.02
CA MET A 40 8.36 -7.20 -20.44
C MET A 40 9.58 -8.11 -20.64
N GLY A 41 9.72 -9.14 -19.78
CA GLY A 41 10.87 -10.07 -19.82
C GLY A 41 12.17 -9.50 -19.24
N GLN A 42 12.19 -8.25 -18.80
CA GLN A 42 13.34 -7.63 -18.15
C GLN A 42 13.25 -7.73 -16.63
N ASP A 43 14.31 -8.17 -16.00
CA ASP A 43 14.47 -8.13 -14.56
C ASP A 43 14.61 -6.66 -14.12
N LYS A 44 13.76 -6.21 -13.23
CA LYS A 44 13.75 -4.86 -12.65
C LYS A 44 14.21 -4.86 -11.19
N GLY A 45 14.80 -5.98 -10.74
CA GLY A 45 15.27 -6.17 -9.39
C GLY A 45 14.15 -6.33 -8.37
N TYR A 46 14.51 -6.21 -7.11
CA TYR A 46 13.57 -6.31 -6.01
C TYR A 46 12.96 -4.95 -5.66
N GLN A 47 11.65 -4.92 -5.48
CA GLN A 47 10.92 -3.72 -5.11
C GLN A 47 10.17 -3.94 -3.81
N ARG A 48 10.32 -3.02 -2.84
CA ARG A 48 9.57 -3.03 -1.60
C ARG A 48 8.09 -2.84 -1.89
N LYS A 49 7.24 -3.67 -1.28
CA LYS A 49 5.78 -3.62 -1.38
C LYS A 49 5.17 -3.19 -0.05
N ILE A 50 4.02 -2.56 -0.14
CA ILE A 50 3.17 -2.29 1.02
C ILE A 50 1.73 -2.65 0.70
N PHE A 51 0.97 -2.97 1.73
CA PHE A 51 -0.48 -3.12 1.65
C PHE A 51 -1.14 -2.01 2.46
N ILE A 52 -2.15 -1.38 1.90
CA ILE A 52 -3.04 -0.49 2.64
C ILE A 52 -4.38 -1.20 2.77
N LEU A 53 -4.91 -1.24 3.99
CA LEU A 53 -6.16 -1.89 4.33
C LEU A 53 -7.19 -0.86 4.78
N TRP A 54 -8.43 -1.05 4.34
CA TRP A 54 -9.58 -0.22 4.73
C TRP A 54 -10.74 -1.07 5.20
N GLU A 55 -11.42 -0.64 6.25
CA GLU A 55 -12.81 -0.98 6.52
C GLU A 55 -13.70 -0.09 5.66
N ILE A 56 -14.71 -0.68 5.04
CA ILE A 56 -15.68 0.01 4.19
C ILE A 56 -17.08 0.01 4.82
N ASP A 57 -17.92 0.96 4.39
CA ASP A 57 -19.32 1.06 4.83
C ASP A 57 -20.19 0.00 4.13
N GLN A 58 -19.76 -1.26 4.24
CA GLN A 58 -20.52 -2.42 3.80
C GLN A 58 -20.24 -3.56 4.78
N ARG A 59 -21.30 -4.30 5.12
CA ARG A 59 -21.20 -5.37 6.11
C ARG A 59 -21.36 -6.73 5.45
N ILE A 60 -20.66 -7.69 6.01
CA ILE A 60 -20.80 -9.11 5.68
C ILE A 60 -22.18 -9.56 6.15
N THR A 61 -22.95 -10.21 5.29
CA THR A 61 -24.33 -10.60 5.60
C THR A 61 -24.47 -12.06 6.01
N LYS A 62 -23.45 -12.90 5.76
CA LYS A 62 -23.48 -14.36 5.96
C LYS A 62 -22.22 -14.88 6.63
N GLY A 63 -22.33 -16.08 7.24
CA GLY A 63 -21.22 -16.81 7.86
C GLY A 63 -20.80 -16.24 9.21
N ASP A 64 -19.63 -16.69 9.69
CA ASP A 64 -19.12 -16.42 11.04
C ASP A 64 -18.77 -14.93 11.27
N PHE A 65 -18.58 -14.18 10.20
CA PHE A 65 -18.24 -12.75 10.23
C PHE A 65 -19.44 -11.84 9.93
N ALA A 66 -20.66 -12.38 9.91
CA ALA A 66 -21.86 -11.61 9.64
C ALA A 66 -22.00 -10.40 10.62
N GLY A 67 -22.32 -9.26 10.07
CA GLY A 67 -22.41 -7.99 10.81
C GLY A 67 -21.11 -7.19 10.90
N GLN A 68 -19.95 -7.76 10.61
CA GLN A 68 -18.69 -7.02 10.57
C GLN A 68 -18.55 -6.21 9.28
N HIS A 69 -17.79 -5.12 9.33
CA HIS A 69 -17.43 -4.38 8.14
C HIS A 69 -16.57 -5.25 7.19
N MET A 70 -16.80 -5.08 5.90
CA MET A 70 -15.92 -5.69 4.90
C MET A 70 -14.58 -4.97 4.88
N ILE A 71 -13.51 -5.73 4.64
CA ILE A 71 -12.15 -5.22 4.51
C ILE A 71 -11.74 -5.26 3.04
N ILE A 72 -11.20 -4.16 2.56
CA ILE A 72 -10.57 -4.04 1.25
C ILE A 72 -9.10 -3.73 1.44
N SER A 73 -8.26 -4.28 0.57
CA SER A 73 -6.84 -3.98 0.54
C SER A 73 -6.37 -3.65 -0.87
N LYS A 74 -5.28 -2.90 -0.94
CA LYS A 74 -4.55 -2.66 -2.19
C LYS A 74 -3.06 -2.72 -1.94
N GLU A 75 -2.36 -3.44 -2.81
CA GLU A 75 -0.91 -3.56 -2.80
C GLU A 75 -0.29 -2.49 -3.68
N TYR A 76 0.81 -1.92 -3.21
CA TYR A 76 1.59 -0.91 -3.93
C TYR A 76 3.06 -1.24 -3.90
N THR A 77 3.78 -0.81 -4.94
CA THR A 77 5.23 -0.60 -4.81
C THR A 77 5.47 0.62 -3.94
N PHE A 78 6.30 0.48 -2.91
CA PHE A 78 6.64 1.58 -2.00
C PHE A 78 7.60 2.55 -2.69
N ALA A 79 7.04 3.50 -3.42
CA ALA A 79 7.78 4.49 -4.20
C ALA A 79 7.15 5.87 -4.08
N VAL A 80 8.00 6.90 -3.93
CA VAL A 80 7.60 8.31 -3.77
C VAL A 80 7.62 9.10 -5.08
N SER A 81 8.04 8.48 -6.19
CA SER A 81 8.06 9.12 -7.51
C SER A 81 6.66 9.63 -7.90
N PRO A 82 6.53 10.82 -8.52
CA PRO A 82 5.25 11.35 -9.00
C PRO A 82 4.51 10.42 -9.99
N LYS A 83 5.24 9.51 -10.64
CA LYS A 83 4.67 8.53 -11.57
C LYS A 83 4.14 7.28 -10.87
N SER A 84 4.50 7.03 -9.60
CA SER A 84 4.08 5.84 -8.87
C SER A 84 2.58 5.86 -8.56
N ASN A 85 1.94 4.69 -8.60
CA ASN A 85 0.52 4.57 -8.27
C ASN A 85 0.25 4.91 -6.81
N LEU A 86 1.16 4.54 -5.89
CA LEU A 86 1.05 4.89 -4.48
C LEU A 86 0.93 6.41 -4.32
N ARG A 87 1.88 7.17 -4.89
CA ARG A 87 1.87 8.63 -4.74
C ARG A 87 0.62 9.26 -5.35
N LYS A 88 0.21 8.83 -6.53
CA LYS A 88 -1.01 9.34 -7.18
C LYS A 88 -2.25 9.12 -6.32
N ASP A 89 -2.39 7.92 -5.75
CA ASP A 89 -3.53 7.60 -4.90
C ASP A 89 -3.48 8.38 -3.57
N LEU A 90 -2.29 8.59 -2.99
CA LEU A 90 -2.13 9.42 -1.79
C LEU A 90 -2.45 10.90 -2.04
N GLU A 91 -2.03 11.46 -3.16
CA GLU A 91 -2.35 12.84 -3.56
C GLU A 91 -3.84 13.01 -3.84
N SER A 92 -4.43 12.03 -4.52
CA SER A 92 -5.88 11.99 -4.74
C SER A 92 -6.65 11.92 -3.42
N TRP A 93 -6.24 11.05 -2.48
CA TRP A 93 -6.85 10.94 -1.15
C TRP A 93 -6.79 12.25 -0.35
N ARG A 94 -5.65 12.94 -0.40
CA ARG A 94 -5.47 14.24 0.25
C ARG A 94 -6.22 15.38 -0.46
N GLY A 95 -6.57 15.21 -1.74
CA GLY A 95 -7.09 16.28 -2.60
C GLY A 95 -6.07 17.35 -2.95
N LYS A 96 -4.76 17.07 -2.76
CA LYS A 96 -3.65 18.00 -3.07
C LYS A 96 -2.34 17.23 -3.23
N VAL A 97 -1.45 17.78 -4.05
CA VAL A 97 -0.10 17.28 -4.27
C VAL A 97 0.78 17.42 -3.03
N PHE A 98 1.81 16.57 -2.93
CA PHE A 98 2.85 16.72 -1.91
C PHE A 98 3.85 17.81 -2.30
N GLU A 99 4.28 18.57 -1.33
CA GLU A 99 5.52 19.33 -1.44
C GLU A 99 6.70 18.35 -1.27
N GLU A 100 7.79 18.60 -1.99
CA GLU A 100 8.99 17.78 -1.95
C GLU A 100 10.14 18.53 -1.28
N LYS A 101 10.82 17.84 -0.38
CA LYS A 101 12.10 18.28 0.14
C LYS A 101 13.20 17.37 -0.43
N HIS A 102 14.04 17.94 -1.28
CA HIS A 102 15.20 17.24 -1.81
C HIS A 102 16.34 17.28 -0.80
N ASN A 103 16.86 16.11 -0.46
CA ASN A 103 17.95 15.95 0.51
C ASN A 103 19.31 15.87 -0.21
N SER A 104 20.40 16.14 0.51
CA SER A 104 21.77 16.13 -0.03
C SER A 104 22.19 14.76 -0.59
N ASN A 105 21.65 13.67 -0.03
CA ASN A 105 21.87 12.29 -0.48
C ASN A 105 21.01 11.86 -1.68
N ARG A 106 20.47 12.79 -2.45
CA ARG A 106 19.58 12.57 -3.60
C ARG A 106 18.24 11.88 -3.28
N THR A 107 17.88 11.76 -2.01
CA THR A 107 16.54 11.27 -1.62
C THR A 107 15.52 12.40 -1.59
N VAL A 108 14.25 12.05 -1.73
CA VAL A 108 13.12 12.98 -1.66
C VAL A 108 12.25 12.63 -0.45
N THR A 109 11.98 13.64 0.37
CA THR A 109 11.03 13.53 1.49
C THR A 109 9.73 14.23 1.09
N LEU A 110 8.62 13.53 1.15
CA LEU A 110 7.31 14.13 0.96
C LEU A 110 6.90 14.89 2.22
N ILE A 111 6.38 16.10 2.03
CA ILE A 111 5.93 16.96 3.14
C ILE A 111 4.41 16.86 3.24
N GLY A 112 3.96 16.39 4.37
CA GLY A 112 2.56 16.35 4.77
C GLY A 112 2.19 17.51 5.71
N GLU A 113 0.96 17.47 6.17
CA GLU A 113 0.44 18.42 7.15
C GLU A 113 -0.17 17.65 8.33
N LYS A 114 0.13 18.08 9.52
CA LYS A 114 -0.43 17.54 10.76
C LYS A 114 -1.02 18.67 11.59
N LYS A 115 -2.23 18.47 12.08
CA LYS A 115 -2.82 19.40 13.04
C LYS A 115 -2.22 19.12 14.42
N ASN A 116 -1.56 20.11 14.98
CA ASN A 116 -1.08 20.06 16.36
C ASN A 116 -2.28 20.01 17.30
N LYS A 117 -2.32 19.03 18.20
CA LYS A 117 -3.46 18.79 19.08
C LYS A 117 -3.60 19.86 20.18
N GLU A 118 -2.49 20.48 20.58
CA GLU A 118 -2.46 21.48 21.67
C GLU A 118 -2.79 22.88 21.12
N THR A 119 -2.17 23.25 20.02
CA THR A 119 -2.30 24.61 19.46
C THR A 119 -3.40 24.74 18.40
N GLY A 120 -3.90 23.62 17.87
CA GLY A 120 -4.84 23.57 16.75
C GLY A 120 -4.25 24.01 15.41
N LYS A 121 -2.97 24.42 15.37
CA LYS A 121 -2.30 24.90 14.14
C LYS A 121 -1.91 23.73 13.23
N ILE A 122 -1.88 24.00 11.93
CA ILE A 122 -1.38 23.07 10.92
C ILE A 122 0.12 23.27 10.80
N GLU A 123 0.85 22.18 10.96
CA GLU A 123 2.31 22.15 10.88
C GLU A 123 2.73 21.28 9.69
N LYS A 124 3.76 21.70 8.95
CA LYS A 124 4.39 20.92 7.89
C LYS A 124 5.34 19.92 8.53
N VAL A 125 5.14 18.64 8.22
CA VAL A 125 5.95 17.54 8.76
C VAL A 125 6.35 16.59 7.62
N ALA A 126 7.45 15.84 7.82
CA ALA A 126 7.75 14.74 6.91
C ALA A 126 6.56 13.76 6.92
N PHE A 127 6.06 13.43 5.72
CA PHE A 127 4.95 12.49 5.60
C PHE A 127 5.43 11.07 5.88
N SER A 128 4.83 10.42 6.87
CA SER A 128 4.94 9.00 7.11
C SER A 128 3.66 8.30 6.67
N ILE A 129 3.79 7.14 6.06
CA ILE A 129 2.64 6.36 5.57
C ILE A 129 1.70 5.94 6.72
N ASP A 130 2.21 5.78 7.93
CA ASP A 130 1.43 5.46 9.14
C ASP A 130 0.42 6.55 9.50
N MET A 131 0.61 7.78 9.00
CA MET A 131 -0.35 8.88 9.20
C MET A 131 -1.70 8.61 8.53
N LEU A 132 -1.78 7.61 7.65
CA LEU A 132 -3.03 7.17 7.02
C LEU A 132 -3.93 6.40 7.97
N ILE A 133 -3.38 5.75 9.01
CA ILE A 133 -4.15 4.92 9.93
C ILE A 133 -5.18 5.78 10.66
N GLY A 134 -6.47 5.40 10.53
CA GLY A 134 -7.61 6.15 11.04
C GLY A 134 -8.10 7.28 10.11
N ALA A 135 -7.42 7.54 8.99
CA ALA A 135 -7.88 8.51 8.01
C ALA A 135 -9.06 7.98 7.19
N SER A 136 -10.11 8.80 7.06
CA SER A 136 -11.28 8.49 6.24
C SER A 136 -11.06 8.86 4.78
N CYS A 137 -11.70 8.12 3.87
CA CYS A 137 -11.69 8.37 2.44
C CYS A 137 -12.97 7.88 1.78
N ILE A 138 -13.09 8.11 0.48
CA ILE A 138 -14.06 7.45 -0.38
C ILE A 138 -13.27 6.59 -1.36
N LEU A 139 -13.56 5.29 -1.38
CA LEU A 139 -13.01 4.35 -2.34
C LEU A 139 -13.95 4.21 -3.53
N ASN A 140 -13.42 4.24 -4.74
CA ASN A 140 -14.14 3.82 -5.93
C ASN A 140 -13.79 2.36 -6.21
N LEU A 141 -14.69 1.45 -5.85
CA LEU A 141 -14.51 0.01 -5.99
C LEU A 141 -14.97 -0.46 -7.37
N GLN A 142 -14.14 -1.23 -8.06
CA GLN A 142 -14.48 -1.82 -9.35
C GLN A 142 -13.95 -3.24 -9.46
N ASN A 143 -14.58 -4.04 -10.33
CA ASN A 143 -13.99 -5.32 -10.70
C ASN A 143 -12.86 -5.08 -11.71
N VAL A 144 -11.63 -5.29 -11.26
CA VAL A 144 -10.42 -5.04 -12.04
C VAL A 144 -9.92 -6.27 -12.80
N SER A 145 -10.61 -7.40 -12.69
CA SER A 145 -10.29 -8.63 -13.42
C SER A 145 -11.35 -8.94 -14.49
N LYS A 146 -10.90 -9.41 -15.64
CA LYS A 146 -11.77 -9.85 -16.73
C LYS A 146 -12.24 -11.31 -16.62
N THR A 147 -11.52 -12.12 -15.86
CA THR A 147 -11.71 -13.59 -15.80
C THR A 147 -12.36 -14.09 -14.52
N LYS A 148 -12.32 -13.30 -13.46
CA LYS A 148 -12.90 -13.62 -12.15
C LYS A 148 -13.37 -12.36 -11.46
N THR A 149 -14.20 -12.50 -10.42
CA THR A 149 -14.55 -11.36 -9.58
C THR A 149 -13.34 -11.00 -8.70
N PHE A 150 -12.81 -9.80 -8.90
CA PHE A 150 -11.74 -9.23 -8.09
C PHE A 150 -11.99 -7.73 -7.90
N ILE A 151 -12.62 -7.40 -6.77
CA ILE A 151 -12.97 -6.01 -6.45
C ILE A 151 -11.78 -5.33 -5.78
N SER A 152 -11.40 -4.17 -6.32
CA SER A 152 -10.27 -3.38 -5.81
C SER A 152 -10.54 -1.87 -5.95
N PRO A 153 -9.95 -1.03 -5.09
CA PRO A 153 -10.01 0.43 -5.28
C PRO A 153 -9.28 0.84 -6.56
N THR A 154 -9.99 1.48 -7.48
CA THR A 154 -9.41 2.07 -8.69
C THR A 154 -8.99 3.52 -8.47
N SER A 155 -9.63 4.20 -7.53
CA SER A 155 -9.22 5.52 -7.04
C SER A 155 -9.60 5.70 -5.57
N ILE A 156 -8.85 6.56 -4.88
CA ILE A 156 -9.09 6.97 -3.50
C ILE A 156 -9.34 8.47 -3.52
N LEU A 157 -10.48 8.90 -2.99
CA LEU A 157 -10.89 10.30 -3.01
C LEU A 157 -10.91 10.85 -1.57
N PRO A 158 -10.79 12.19 -1.40
CA PRO A 158 -10.98 12.81 -0.11
C PRO A 158 -12.34 12.44 0.48
N PHE A 159 -12.40 12.33 1.81
CA PHE A 159 -13.68 12.07 2.48
C PHE A 159 -14.63 13.26 2.27
N ASP A 160 -15.82 12.96 1.75
CA ASP A 160 -16.89 13.92 1.55
C ASP A 160 -17.92 13.79 2.70
N LYS A 161 -18.20 14.89 3.39
CA LYS A 161 -19.10 14.95 4.55
C LYS A 161 -20.56 14.55 4.24
N LYS A 162 -20.94 14.47 2.97
CA LYS A 162 -22.27 13.96 2.57
C LYS A 162 -22.43 12.46 2.83
N PHE A 163 -21.32 11.73 2.97
CA PHE A 163 -21.33 10.33 3.34
C PHE A 163 -21.22 10.18 4.86
N GLN A 164 -21.79 9.10 5.37
CA GLN A 164 -21.59 8.73 6.77
C GLN A 164 -20.13 8.25 6.96
N LYS A 165 -19.52 8.72 8.05
CA LYS A 165 -18.16 8.30 8.38
C LYS A 165 -18.15 6.86 8.89
N VAL A 166 -17.28 6.03 8.36
CA VAL A 166 -17.04 4.68 8.88
C VAL A 166 -16.25 4.80 10.19
N ASN A 167 -16.79 4.23 11.25
CA ASN A 167 -16.07 4.08 12.51
C ASN A 167 -15.27 2.78 12.46
N ARG A 168 -13.99 2.88 12.77
CA ARG A 168 -13.10 1.72 12.78
C ARG A 168 -13.54 0.74 13.89
N GLU A 169 -13.82 -0.49 13.52
CA GLU A 169 -14.16 -1.60 14.42
C GLU A 169 -12.97 -2.57 14.59
N ILE A 170 -12.07 -2.63 13.59
CA ILE A 170 -10.94 -3.54 13.56
C ILE A 170 -9.68 -2.84 14.09
N GLU A 171 -8.86 -3.58 14.83
CA GLU A 171 -7.61 -3.08 15.38
C GLU A 171 -6.58 -2.76 14.29
N SER A 172 -5.70 -1.77 14.56
CA SER A 172 -4.70 -1.30 13.59
C SER A 172 -3.54 -2.28 13.34
N ASN A 173 -3.45 -3.37 14.09
CA ASN A 173 -2.47 -4.43 13.93
C ASN A 173 -3.02 -5.65 13.17
N TYR A 174 -4.27 -5.62 12.73
CA TYR A 174 -4.88 -6.71 12.00
C TYR A 174 -4.18 -6.93 10.65
N ILE A 175 -3.78 -8.17 10.40
CA ILE A 175 -3.19 -8.63 9.15
C ILE A 175 -3.99 -9.83 8.64
N PRO A 176 -4.64 -9.76 7.48
CA PRO A 176 -5.32 -10.91 6.89
C PRO A 176 -4.35 -12.07 6.62
N ASP A 177 -4.79 -13.31 6.84
CA ASP A 177 -3.95 -14.50 6.69
C ASP A 177 -3.27 -14.61 5.32
N TRP A 178 -3.98 -14.23 4.25
CA TRP A 178 -3.41 -14.27 2.91
C TRP A 178 -2.29 -13.24 2.70
N ILE A 179 -2.35 -12.08 3.38
CA ILE A 179 -1.25 -11.09 3.38
C ILE A 179 -0.09 -11.63 4.21
N ALA A 180 -0.37 -12.18 5.40
CA ALA A 180 0.66 -12.77 6.25
C ALA A 180 1.44 -13.88 5.53
N LYS A 181 0.76 -14.77 4.81
CA LYS A 181 1.38 -15.79 3.97
C LYS A 181 2.26 -15.19 2.87
N LYS A 182 1.75 -14.17 2.18
CA LYS A 182 2.50 -13.49 1.11
C LYS A 182 3.76 -12.81 1.63
N ILE A 183 3.70 -12.21 2.82
CA ILE A 183 4.86 -11.60 3.47
C ILE A 183 5.89 -12.65 3.88
N ALA A 184 5.45 -13.79 4.43
CA ALA A 184 6.33 -14.87 4.85
C ALA A 184 7.16 -15.47 3.69
N GLU A 185 6.67 -15.37 2.46
CA GLU A 185 7.34 -15.84 1.25
C GLU A 185 8.33 -14.81 0.67
N ARG A 186 8.35 -13.57 1.19
CA ARG A 186 9.16 -12.48 0.66
C ARG A 186 10.34 -12.14 1.55
N PRO A 187 11.49 -11.75 0.97
CA PRO A 187 12.61 -11.23 1.77
C PRO A 187 12.22 -9.92 2.47
N THR A 188 12.68 -9.78 3.70
CA THR A 188 12.48 -8.57 4.52
C THR A 188 13.48 -7.46 4.18
N ASN A 189 14.66 -7.84 3.67
CA ASN A 189 15.70 -6.93 3.20
C ASN A 189 15.80 -7.01 1.68
N ASN A 190 16.30 -5.94 1.05
CA ASN A 190 16.52 -5.94 -0.39
C ASN A 190 17.65 -6.91 -0.78
N PRO A 191 17.37 -8.03 -1.49
CA PRO A 191 18.43 -8.95 -1.91
C PRO A 191 19.47 -8.31 -2.82
N ASP A 192 19.08 -7.36 -3.68
CA ASP A 192 20.01 -6.68 -4.59
C ASP A 192 21.07 -5.85 -3.84
N GLU A 193 20.77 -5.37 -2.64
CA GLU A 193 21.72 -4.63 -1.79
C GLU A 193 22.67 -5.58 -1.03
N LEU A 194 22.25 -6.81 -0.77
CA LEU A 194 23.05 -7.82 -0.07
C LEU A 194 24.06 -8.49 -1.00
N GLU A 195 23.78 -8.54 -2.31
CA GLU A 195 24.65 -9.13 -3.32
C GLU A 195 25.68 -8.13 -3.91
N ALA A 196 25.53 -6.83 -3.59
CA ALA A 196 26.50 -5.84 -4.04
C ALA A 196 27.87 -6.14 -3.41
N PRO A 197 28.93 -6.45 -4.20
CA PRO A 197 30.24 -6.68 -3.64
C PRO A 197 30.70 -5.42 -2.90
N ASN A 198 31.28 -5.64 -1.72
CA ASN A 198 31.85 -4.60 -0.88
C ASN A 198 33.15 -4.08 -1.54
N ASN A 199 33.02 -3.44 -2.71
CA ASN A 199 34.12 -2.74 -3.37
C ASN A 199 34.32 -1.37 -2.74
N SER A 200 34.76 -1.37 -1.46
CA SER A 200 35.56 -0.29 -0.93
C SER A 200 37.00 -0.43 -1.37
N GLU A 201 37.26 -0.47 -2.69
CA GLU A 201 38.59 -0.12 -3.21
C GLU A 201 38.60 1.41 -3.26
N ASP A 202 39.30 1.92 -2.27
CA ASP A 202 39.86 3.26 -2.18
C ASP A 202 40.66 3.56 -3.45
N LYS A 203 40.01 4.11 -4.47
CA LYS A 203 40.76 4.75 -5.56
C LYS A 203 41.19 6.10 -5.05
N SER A 204 42.39 6.11 -4.47
CA SER A 204 43.24 7.29 -4.40
C SER A 204 43.35 7.84 -5.82
N PHE A 205 42.73 8.94 -6.09
CA PHE A 205 43.04 9.78 -7.24
C PHE A 205 44.39 10.42 -6.96
N ASP A 206 45.43 9.89 -7.56
CA ASP A 206 46.70 10.63 -7.74
C ASP A 206 46.38 11.78 -8.71
N ASP A 207 46.28 12.97 -8.14
CA ASP A 207 46.37 14.25 -8.85
C ASP A 207 47.84 14.46 -9.24
N ASP A 208 48.22 14.05 -10.43
CA ASP A 208 49.45 14.54 -11.09
C ASP A 208 49.40 14.17 -12.59
N GLU A 209 48.70 14.99 -13.37
CA GLU A 209 49.04 15.18 -14.78
C GLU A 209 48.82 16.63 -15.17
N GLU A 210 49.92 17.36 -15.22
CA GLU A 210 50.04 18.67 -15.87
C GLU A 210 49.60 18.59 -17.34
N VAL A 211 48.70 19.45 -17.77
CA VAL A 211 48.36 19.66 -19.17
C VAL A 211 49.20 20.83 -19.71
N PRO A 212 50.11 20.61 -20.64
CA PRO A 212 50.75 21.75 -21.34
C PRO A 212 49.92 22.16 -22.53
N PHE A 213 49.55 23.45 -22.56
CA PHE A 213 49.10 24.35 -23.66
C PHE A 213 47.80 24.02 -24.39
#